data_215685f03807cad7c4e4fa22bb675fba
#
_entry.id   215685f03807cad7c4e4fa22bb675fba
#
_cell.length_a   1.000
_cell.length_b   1.000
_cell.length_c   1.000
_cell.angle_alpha   90.00
_cell.angle_beta   90.00
_cell.angle_gamma   90.00
#
_symmetry.space_group_name_H-M   'P 1'
#
loop_
_entity.id
_entity.type
_entity.pdbx_description
1 polymer ?
#
loop_
_entity_poly.entity_id
_entity_poly.type
_entity_poly.pdbx_seq_one_letter_code
_entity_poly.pdbx_strand_id
1 'polypeptide(L)'
;VTTKPEILDSALEVLRCGGALTIDAVARAVGITKPGVVHHFPTKETLTVAVTEHLLDGWEAEITARAGDRAEPVDRLRAYVEHTLLGEMDAADVALVADLRLREKLAALWSARMASWFGELDAPALVAARLVADGAWIDRSLGLLDLDDARRAAVAHVALELIEKEVDR
;
A
#
# COMPACT_ATOMS: atom_id res chain seq x y z
N VAL A 1 -14.64 23.78 -7.32
CA VAL A 1 -13.30 23.59 -7.92
C VAL A 1 -12.78 22.26 -7.42
N THR A 2 -12.53 21.30 -8.33
CA THR A 2 -12.03 19.98 -7.98
C THR A 2 -10.60 20.08 -7.43
N THR A 3 -10.35 19.43 -6.30
CA THR A 3 -9.06 19.44 -5.60
C THR A 3 -8.16 18.26 -6.05
N LYS A 4 -6.86 18.34 -5.74
CA LYS A 4 -5.94 17.21 -5.99
C LYS A 4 -6.38 15.91 -5.30
N PRO A 5 -6.75 15.90 -4.00
CA PRO A 5 -7.24 14.69 -3.35
C PRO A 5 -8.45 14.06 -4.06
N GLU A 6 -9.46 14.84 -4.46
CA GLU A 6 -10.64 14.32 -5.16
C GLU A 6 -10.28 13.65 -6.50
N ILE A 7 -9.26 14.17 -7.21
CA ILE A 7 -8.75 13.54 -8.44
C ILE A 7 -8.05 12.21 -8.10
N LEU A 8 -7.28 12.16 -7.02
CA LEU A 8 -6.56 10.96 -6.58
C LEU A 8 -7.52 9.87 -6.09
N ASP A 9 -8.55 10.23 -5.32
CA ASP A 9 -9.60 9.29 -4.89
C ASP A 9 -10.33 8.68 -6.09
N SER A 10 -10.68 9.52 -7.08
CA SER A 10 -11.30 9.03 -8.32
C SER A 10 -10.36 8.18 -9.17
N ALA A 11 -9.06 8.44 -9.13
CA ALA A 11 -8.06 7.62 -9.79
C ALA A 11 -7.93 6.23 -9.14
N LEU A 12 -7.98 6.14 -7.81
CA LEU A 12 -8.05 4.86 -7.08
C LEU A 12 -9.33 4.11 -7.44
N GLU A 13 -10.46 4.80 -7.53
CA GLU A 13 -11.73 4.15 -7.93
C GLU A 13 -11.69 3.58 -9.34
N VAL A 14 -11.03 4.26 -10.29
CA VAL A 14 -10.78 3.70 -11.64
C VAL A 14 -10.02 2.40 -11.55
N LEU A 15 -8.99 2.31 -10.69
CA LEU A 15 -8.19 1.10 -10.50
C LEU A 15 -9.00 -0.01 -9.82
N ARG A 16 -9.78 0.29 -8.78
CA ARG A 16 -10.67 -0.65 -8.09
C ARG A 16 -11.67 -1.31 -9.02
N CYS A 17 -12.17 -0.54 -9.99
CA CYS A 17 -13.06 -1.05 -11.04
C CYS A 17 -12.32 -1.80 -12.17
N GLY A 18 -11.02 -2.09 -12.03
CA GLY A 18 -10.21 -2.78 -13.04
C GLY A 18 -9.87 -1.92 -14.27
N GLY A 19 -10.08 -0.60 -14.18
CA GLY A 19 -9.77 0.34 -15.26
C GLY A 19 -8.28 0.67 -15.34
N ALA A 20 -7.81 1.02 -16.54
CA ALA A 20 -6.44 1.51 -16.71
C ALA A 20 -6.30 2.95 -16.21
N LEU A 21 -5.25 3.21 -15.42
CA LEU A 21 -4.93 4.56 -14.96
C LEU A 21 -4.45 5.42 -16.13
N THR A 22 -5.34 6.27 -16.62
CA THR A 22 -5.08 7.24 -17.69
C THR A 22 -5.69 8.58 -17.34
N ILE A 23 -5.11 9.67 -17.83
CA ILE A 23 -5.66 11.03 -17.60
C ILE A 23 -7.12 11.12 -18.09
N ASP A 24 -7.45 10.48 -19.22
CA ASP A 24 -8.80 10.49 -19.75
C ASP A 24 -9.80 9.69 -18.91
N ALA A 25 -9.38 8.54 -18.34
CA ALA A 25 -10.22 7.74 -17.46
C ALA A 25 -10.51 8.49 -16.16
N VAL A 26 -9.48 9.09 -15.56
CA VAL A 26 -9.62 9.87 -14.33
C VAL A 26 -10.45 11.14 -14.55
N ALA A 27 -10.27 11.86 -15.66
CA ALA A 27 -11.08 13.01 -16.01
C ALA A 27 -12.57 12.67 -16.09
N ARG A 28 -12.91 11.53 -16.70
CA ARG A 28 -14.30 11.03 -16.76
C ARG A 28 -14.83 10.64 -15.39
N ALA A 29 -14.03 9.96 -14.56
CA ALA A 29 -14.45 9.51 -13.23
C ALA A 29 -14.73 10.69 -12.31
N VAL A 30 -13.86 11.70 -12.34
CA VAL A 30 -14.01 12.93 -11.53
C VAL A 30 -15.07 13.90 -12.09
N GLY A 31 -15.47 13.75 -13.36
CA GLY A 31 -16.42 14.65 -14.02
C GLY A 31 -15.86 16.00 -14.44
N ILE A 32 -14.54 16.07 -14.73
CA ILE A 32 -13.89 17.27 -15.24
C ILE A 32 -13.27 17.03 -16.63
N THR A 33 -12.79 18.10 -17.25
CA THR A 33 -12.13 18.00 -18.55
C THR A 33 -10.71 17.44 -18.43
N LYS A 34 -10.18 16.81 -19.49
CA LYS A 34 -8.78 16.38 -19.58
C LYS A 34 -7.80 17.50 -19.24
N PRO A 35 -7.92 18.74 -19.78
CA PRO A 35 -7.09 19.86 -19.37
C PRO A 35 -7.18 20.17 -17.87
N GLY A 36 -8.34 19.94 -17.24
CA GLY A 36 -8.51 20.09 -15.79
C GLY A 36 -7.63 19.14 -14.99
N VAL A 37 -7.55 17.86 -15.39
CA VAL A 37 -6.62 16.89 -14.77
C VAL A 37 -5.17 17.24 -15.09
N VAL A 38 -4.85 17.60 -16.34
CA VAL A 38 -3.49 17.96 -16.79
C VAL A 38 -2.96 19.18 -16.03
N HIS A 39 -3.82 20.12 -15.65
CA HIS A 39 -3.42 21.25 -14.80
C HIS A 39 -2.82 20.80 -13.46
N HIS A 40 -3.36 19.74 -12.85
CA HIS A 40 -2.86 19.18 -11.59
C HIS A 40 -1.74 18.15 -11.79
N PHE A 41 -1.87 17.32 -12.85
CA PHE A 41 -0.97 16.21 -13.16
C PHE A 41 -0.61 16.25 -14.66
N PRO A 42 0.49 16.95 -15.04
CA PRO A 42 0.83 17.21 -16.44
C PRO A 42 1.06 15.95 -17.30
N THR A 43 1.44 14.85 -16.66
CA THR A 43 1.72 13.58 -17.35
C THR A 43 1.07 12.40 -16.66
N LYS A 44 0.91 11.27 -17.37
CA LYS A 44 0.49 10.01 -16.77
C LYS A 44 1.45 9.59 -15.66
N GLU A 45 2.76 9.80 -15.83
CA GLU A 45 3.76 9.49 -14.82
C GLU A 45 3.54 10.28 -13.52
N THR A 46 3.36 11.60 -13.61
CA THR A 46 3.09 12.43 -12.43
C THR A 46 1.79 12.04 -11.73
N LEU A 47 0.77 11.66 -12.50
CA LEU A 47 -0.47 11.15 -11.94
C LEU A 47 -0.23 9.80 -11.22
N THR A 48 0.48 8.85 -11.86
CA THR A 48 0.74 7.53 -11.27
C THR A 48 1.53 7.63 -9.96
N VAL A 49 2.58 8.46 -9.94
CA VAL A 49 3.37 8.70 -8.73
C VAL A 49 2.50 9.28 -7.61
N ALA A 50 1.71 10.31 -7.92
CA ALA A 50 0.84 10.93 -6.92
C ALA A 50 -0.26 9.99 -6.41
N VAL A 51 -0.81 9.12 -7.25
CA VAL A 51 -1.77 8.08 -6.83
C VAL A 51 -1.09 7.06 -5.92
N THR A 52 0.15 6.67 -6.20
CA THR A 52 0.93 5.78 -5.32
C THR A 52 1.21 6.43 -3.97
N GLU A 53 1.61 7.70 -3.95
CA GLU A 53 1.81 8.44 -2.69
C GLU A 53 0.53 8.51 -1.88
N HIS A 54 -0.59 8.83 -2.52
CA HIS A 54 -1.91 8.91 -1.88
C HIS A 54 -2.38 7.56 -1.31
N LEU A 55 -2.11 6.46 -2.01
CA LEU A 55 -2.35 5.12 -1.52
C LEU A 55 -1.52 4.83 -0.26
N LEU A 56 -0.22 5.14 -0.30
CA LEU A 56 0.70 4.95 0.84
C LEU A 56 0.33 5.83 2.04
N ASP A 57 -0.21 7.03 1.81
CA ASP A 57 -0.74 7.88 2.88
C ASP A 57 -1.95 7.23 3.55
N GLY A 58 -2.82 6.57 2.77
CA GLY A 58 -3.92 5.76 3.31
C GLY A 58 -3.42 4.59 4.17
N TRP A 59 -2.43 3.86 3.70
CA TRP A 59 -1.81 2.77 4.47
C TRP A 59 -1.15 3.28 5.75
N GLU A 60 -0.45 4.42 5.70
CA GLU A 60 0.16 5.02 6.89
C GLU A 60 -0.89 5.40 7.93
N ALA A 61 -2.03 5.93 7.50
CA ALA A 61 -3.15 6.24 8.39
C ALA A 61 -3.71 4.96 9.05
N GLU A 62 -3.89 3.88 8.30
CA GLU A 62 -4.35 2.58 8.80
C GLU A 62 -3.35 1.96 9.81
N ILE A 63 -2.06 1.96 9.47
CA ILE A 63 -0.99 1.46 10.34
C ILE A 63 -0.93 2.28 11.62
N THR A 64 -0.98 3.61 11.50
CA THR A 64 -0.96 4.52 12.66
C THR A 64 -2.20 4.35 13.54
N ALA A 65 -3.37 4.18 12.95
CA ALA A 65 -4.61 3.92 13.70
C ALA A 65 -4.54 2.62 14.52
N ARG A 66 -3.83 1.59 14.03
CA ARG A 66 -3.63 0.31 14.72
C ARG A 66 -2.52 0.38 15.77
N ALA A 67 -1.39 0.97 15.42
CA ALA A 67 -0.20 1.02 16.27
C ALA A 67 -0.24 2.15 17.31
N GLY A 68 -0.94 3.24 17.03
CA GLY A 68 -0.96 4.47 17.81
C GLY A 68 0.04 5.53 17.33
N ASP A 69 -0.27 6.80 17.61
CA ASP A 69 0.50 7.96 17.10
C ASP A 69 1.98 7.99 17.53
N ARG A 70 2.29 7.37 18.67
CA ARG A 70 3.65 7.32 19.25
C ARG A 70 4.29 5.94 19.14
N ALA A 71 3.80 5.12 18.23
CA ALA A 71 4.28 3.76 18.06
C ALA A 71 5.76 3.72 17.64
N GLU A 72 6.49 2.81 18.25
CA GLU A 72 7.85 2.48 17.83
C GLU A 72 7.84 1.71 16.49
N PRO A 73 8.96 1.65 15.76
CA PRO A 73 9.03 0.94 14.49
C PRO A 73 8.52 -0.51 14.54
N VAL A 74 8.78 -1.21 15.64
CA VAL A 74 8.33 -2.60 15.83
C VAL A 74 6.80 -2.71 15.98
N ASP A 75 6.16 -1.73 16.62
CA ASP A 75 4.70 -1.70 16.76
C ASP A 75 4.03 -1.41 15.42
N ARG A 76 4.65 -0.57 14.60
CA ARG A 76 4.21 -0.33 13.22
C ARG A 76 4.38 -1.56 12.35
N LEU A 77 5.44 -2.35 12.56
CA LEU A 77 5.61 -3.63 11.85
C LEU A 77 4.52 -4.64 12.24
N ARG A 78 4.14 -4.72 13.53
CA ARG A 78 2.99 -5.52 13.97
C ARG A 78 1.70 -5.09 13.27
N ALA A 79 1.41 -3.79 13.30
CA ALA A 79 0.23 -3.23 12.64
C ALA A 79 0.22 -3.49 11.13
N TYR A 80 1.38 -3.47 10.48
CA TYR A 80 1.53 -3.78 9.07
C TYR A 80 1.25 -5.27 8.77
N VAL A 81 1.76 -6.19 9.59
CA VAL A 81 1.44 -7.63 9.51
C VAL A 81 -0.07 -7.85 9.63
N GLU A 82 -0.70 -7.23 10.61
CA GLU A 82 -2.16 -7.32 10.81
C GLU A 82 -2.93 -6.71 9.65
N HIS A 83 -2.50 -5.56 9.15
CA HIS A 83 -3.15 -4.90 8.01
C HIS A 83 -3.11 -5.78 6.75
N THR A 84 -1.97 -6.33 6.41
CA THR A 84 -1.79 -7.11 5.18
C THR A 84 -2.44 -8.50 5.23
N LEU A 85 -2.49 -9.14 6.40
CA LEU A 85 -3.04 -10.49 6.56
C LEU A 85 -4.52 -10.49 6.96
N LEU A 86 -4.94 -9.56 7.82
CA LEU A 86 -6.27 -9.54 8.43
C LEU A 86 -7.13 -8.34 7.99
N GLY A 87 -6.53 -7.28 7.47
CA GLY A 87 -7.24 -6.10 6.98
C GLY A 87 -8.01 -6.35 5.67
N GLU A 88 -8.79 -5.37 5.26
CA GLU A 88 -9.39 -5.36 3.93
C GLU A 88 -8.30 -5.03 2.88
N MET A 89 -8.39 -5.69 1.71
CA MET A 89 -7.47 -5.44 0.60
C MET A 89 -8.11 -4.52 -0.41
N ASP A 90 -7.37 -3.52 -0.85
CA ASP A 90 -7.76 -2.66 -1.95
C ASP A 90 -7.25 -3.23 -3.29
N ALA A 91 -8.15 -3.47 -4.23
CA ALA A 91 -7.78 -3.94 -5.58
C ALA A 91 -6.88 -2.93 -6.32
N ALA A 92 -6.87 -1.66 -5.91
CA ALA A 92 -5.97 -0.64 -6.46
C ALA A 92 -4.49 -0.88 -6.09
N ASP A 93 -4.21 -1.57 -4.99
CA ASP A 93 -2.86 -1.74 -4.47
C ASP A 93 -1.90 -2.37 -5.49
N VAL A 94 -2.33 -3.42 -6.18
CA VAL A 94 -1.50 -4.15 -7.15
C VAL A 94 -1.45 -3.50 -8.52
N ALA A 95 -2.51 -2.81 -8.92
CA ALA A 95 -2.56 -2.17 -10.24
C ALA A 95 -1.41 -1.15 -10.44
N LEU A 96 -0.91 -0.55 -9.35
CA LEU A 96 0.17 0.42 -9.39
C LEU A 96 1.55 -0.21 -9.53
N VAL A 97 1.75 -1.41 -8.94
CA VAL A 97 3.04 -2.14 -9.04
C VAL A 97 3.24 -2.79 -10.41
N ALA A 98 2.17 -2.90 -11.19
CA ALA A 98 2.19 -3.54 -12.52
C ALA A 98 2.76 -2.65 -13.64
N ASP A 99 2.96 -1.35 -13.43
CA ASP A 99 3.56 -0.48 -14.46
C ASP A 99 5.08 -0.64 -14.50
N LEU A 100 5.55 -1.55 -15.34
CA LEU A 100 6.97 -1.87 -15.49
C LEU A 100 7.85 -0.67 -15.92
N ARG A 101 7.26 0.36 -16.55
CA ARG A 101 8.01 1.55 -17.00
C ARG A 101 8.40 2.45 -15.82
N LEU A 102 7.60 2.43 -14.76
CA LEU A 102 7.83 3.24 -13.55
C LEU A 102 8.40 2.42 -12.40
N ARG A 103 8.73 1.14 -12.64
CA ARG A 103 9.12 0.16 -11.62
C ARG A 103 10.19 0.71 -10.66
N GLU A 104 11.27 1.27 -11.19
CA GLU A 104 12.37 1.78 -10.34
C GLU A 104 11.92 2.94 -9.47
N LYS A 105 11.14 3.87 -10.03
CA LYS A 105 10.64 5.04 -9.33
C LYS A 105 9.63 4.66 -8.24
N LEU A 106 8.70 3.76 -8.57
CA LEU A 106 7.69 3.28 -7.61
C LEU A 106 8.35 2.43 -6.52
N ALA A 107 9.34 1.60 -6.86
CA ALA A 107 10.09 0.82 -5.89
C ALA A 107 10.90 1.72 -4.95
N ALA A 108 11.51 2.79 -5.44
CA ALA A 108 12.21 3.76 -4.60
C ALA A 108 11.27 4.50 -3.65
N LEU A 109 10.10 4.92 -4.13
CA LEU A 109 9.06 5.55 -3.32
C LEU A 109 8.58 4.61 -2.20
N TRP A 110 8.27 3.36 -2.57
CA TRP A 110 7.85 2.33 -1.63
C TRP A 110 8.92 2.05 -0.58
N SER A 111 10.17 1.84 -1.00
CA SER A 111 11.29 1.59 -0.09
C SER A 111 11.52 2.74 0.88
N ALA A 112 11.44 3.99 0.42
CA ALA A 112 11.59 5.16 1.27
C ALA A 112 10.48 5.23 2.33
N ARG A 113 9.23 4.94 1.95
CA ARG A 113 8.09 4.92 2.88
C ARG A 113 8.23 3.80 3.90
N MET A 114 8.61 2.59 3.48
CA MET A 114 8.84 1.46 4.38
C MET A 114 9.96 1.74 5.38
N ALA A 115 11.06 2.36 4.94
CA ALA A 115 12.14 2.77 5.84
C ALA A 115 11.68 3.82 6.87
N SER A 116 10.80 4.73 6.46
CA SER A 116 10.19 5.71 7.36
C SER A 116 9.31 5.07 8.43
N TRP A 117 8.59 3.99 8.10
CA TRP A 117 7.68 3.31 9.03
C TRP A 117 8.40 2.40 10.01
N PHE A 118 9.36 1.61 9.53
CA PHE A 118 9.97 0.51 10.27
C PHE A 118 11.43 0.75 10.67
N GLY A 119 12.07 1.82 10.16
CA GLY A 119 13.50 2.02 10.34
C GLY A 119 14.33 0.92 9.69
N GLU A 120 15.52 0.68 10.21
CA GLU A 120 16.37 -0.44 9.80
C GLU A 120 15.93 -1.71 10.53
N LEU A 121 15.59 -2.76 9.78
CA LEU A 121 15.22 -4.07 10.30
C LEU A 121 16.46 -4.99 10.23
N ASP A 122 17.31 -4.95 11.28
CA ASP A 122 18.55 -5.72 11.32
C ASP A 122 18.33 -7.17 11.75
N ALA A 123 17.35 -7.43 12.60
CA ALA A 123 17.06 -8.75 13.11
C ALA A 123 16.38 -9.64 12.06
N PRO A 124 16.90 -10.84 11.77
CA PRO A 124 16.31 -11.75 10.79
C PRO A 124 14.84 -12.09 11.05
N ALA A 125 14.43 -12.12 12.31
CA ALA A 125 13.03 -12.37 12.70
C ALA A 125 12.10 -11.25 12.24
N LEU A 126 12.49 -9.98 12.39
CA LEU A 126 11.73 -8.82 11.93
C LEU A 126 11.67 -8.75 10.41
N VAL A 127 12.79 -9.05 9.74
CA VAL A 127 12.84 -9.15 8.27
C VAL A 127 11.91 -10.26 7.78
N ALA A 128 11.89 -11.43 8.43
CA ALA A 128 11.02 -12.54 8.08
C ALA A 128 9.53 -12.16 8.27
N ALA A 129 9.17 -11.52 9.38
CA ALA A 129 7.80 -11.05 9.62
C ALA A 129 7.36 -10.06 8.52
N ARG A 130 8.23 -9.13 8.14
CA ARG A 130 7.96 -8.22 7.04
C ARG A 130 7.78 -8.94 5.70
N LEU A 131 8.66 -9.88 5.36
CA LEU A 131 8.55 -10.65 4.12
C LEU A 131 7.25 -11.46 4.06
N VAL A 132 6.77 -11.98 5.21
CA VAL A 132 5.45 -12.63 5.30
C VAL A 132 4.34 -11.63 4.97
N ALA A 133 4.39 -10.43 5.52
CA ALA A 133 3.40 -9.38 5.26
C ALA A 133 3.42 -8.92 3.79
N ASP A 134 4.60 -8.64 3.24
CA ASP A 134 4.78 -8.26 1.83
C ASP A 134 4.25 -9.38 0.89
N GLY A 135 4.58 -10.64 1.20
CA GLY A 135 4.10 -11.81 0.47
C GLY A 135 2.59 -11.99 0.55
N ALA A 136 2.01 -11.81 1.73
CA ALA A 136 0.57 -11.90 1.93
C ALA A 136 -0.20 -10.82 1.16
N TRP A 137 0.32 -9.60 1.13
CA TRP A 137 -0.25 -8.53 0.33
C TRP A 137 -0.27 -8.87 -1.17
N ILE A 138 0.87 -9.32 -1.73
CA ILE A 138 0.96 -9.74 -3.14
C ILE A 138 0.03 -10.91 -3.42
N ASP A 139 0.06 -11.92 -2.54
CA ASP A 139 -0.75 -13.13 -2.67
C ASP A 139 -2.26 -12.82 -2.72
N ARG A 140 -2.74 -12.03 -1.76
CA ARG A 140 -4.15 -11.62 -1.68
C ARG A 140 -4.58 -10.78 -2.87
N SER A 141 -3.71 -9.92 -3.35
CA SER A 141 -3.98 -9.05 -4.49
C SER A 141 -4.04 -9.81 -5.82
N LEU A 142 -3.27 -10.89 -5.95
CA LEU A 142 -3.23 -11.73 -7.16
C LEU A 142 -4.09 -12.99 -7.05
N GLY A 143 -4.61 -13.32 -5.86
CA GLY A 143 -5.40 -14.53 -5.62
C GLY A 143 -4.61 -15.82 -5.85
N LEU A 144 -3.34 -15.87 -5.40
CA LEU A 144 -2.45 -17.00 -5.69
C LEU A 144 -2.68 -18.19 -4.77
N LEU A 145 -2.91 -17.95 -3.47
CA LEU A 145 -3.23 -18.97 -2.48
C LEU A 145 -4.69 -18.80 -2.05
N ASP A 146 -5.42 -19.89 -2.03
CA ASP A 146 -6.79 -19.92 -1.50
C ASP A 146 -6.75 -20.10 0.03
N LEU A 147 -6.38 -19.02 0.72
CA LEU A 147 -6.35 -18.98 2.18
C LEU A 147 -7.66 -18.39 2.72
N ASP A 148 -8.36 -19.19 3.49
CA ASP A 148 -9.49 -18.71 4.31
C ASP A 148 -9.02 -17.82 5.47
N ASP A 149 -9.96 -17.16 6.14
CA ASP A 149 -9.66 -16.25 7.25
C ASP A 149 -8.92 -16.93 8.40
N ALA A 150 -9.24 -18.21 8.69
CA ALA A 150 -8.60 -18.96 9.78
C ALA A 150 -7.13 -19.24 9.47
N ARG A 151 -6.82 -19.60 8.22
CA ARG A 151 -5.43 -19.83 7.78
C ARG A 151 -4.64 -18.53 7.73
N ARG A 152 -5.26 -17.44 7.26
CA ARG A 152 -4.63 -16.11 7.31
C ARG A 152 -4.31 -15.67 8.73
N ALA A 153 -5.25 -15.85 9.66
CA ALA A 153 -5.03 -15.58 11.07
C ALA A 153 -3.89 -16.42 11.68
N ALA A 154 -3.79 -17.70 11.31
CA ALA A 154 -2.70 -18.55 11.74
C ALA A 154 -1.34 -18.08 11.21
N VAL A 155 -1.25 -17.63 9.93
CA VAL A 155 -0.03 -17.06 9.36
C VAL A 155 0.32 -15.74 10.04
N ALA A 156 -0.67 -14.88 10.30
CA ALA A 156 -0.45 -13.63 11.04
C ALA A 156 0.12 -13.90 12.43
N HIS A 157 -0.42 -14.90 13.14
CA HIS A 157 0.08 -15.29 14.46
C HIS A 157 1.56 -15.70 14.42
N VAL A 158 1.96 -16.51 13.43
CA VAL A 158 3.37 -16.91 13.26
C VAL A 158 4.26 -15.70 13.02
N ALA A 159 3.85 -14.76 12.16
CA ALA A 159 4.62 -13.56 11.90
C ALA A 159 4.73 -12.65 13.14
N LEU A 160 3.65 -12.51 13.92
CA LEU A 160 3.65 -11.75 15.16
C LEU A 160 4.53 -12.40 16.24
N GLU A 161 4.53 -13.73 16.37
CA GLU A 161 5.45 -14.44 17.28
C GLU A 161 6.94 -14.21 16.95
N LEU A 162 7.29 -14.03 15.66
CA LEU A 162 8.66 -13.69 15.28
C LEU A 162 9.06 -12.32 15.82
N ILE A 163 8.15 -11.35 15.79
CA ILE A 163 8.37 -10.01 16.31
C ILE A 163 8.51 -10.05 17.84
N GLU A 164 7.59 -10.74 18.54
CA GLU A 164 7.60 -10.83 19.99
C GLU A 164 8.88 -11.47 20.53
N LYS A 165 9.31 -12.59 19.96
CA LYS A 165 10.55 -13.27 20.33
C LYS A 165 11.82 -12.42 20.15
N GLU A 166 11.79 -11.42 19.27
CA GLU A 166 12.91 -10.51 19.07
C GLU A 166 12.90 -9.36 20.09
N VAL A 167 11.71 -8.87 20.46
CA VAL A 167 11.55 -7.79 21.45
C VAL A 167 11.89 -8.26 22.88
N ASP A 168 11.65 -9.53 23.17
CA ASP A 168 11.90 -10.15 24.49
C ASP A 168 13.39 -10.53 24.72
N ARG A 169 14.28 -10.31 23.74
CA ARG A 169 15.72 -10.59 23.84
C ARG A 169 16.53 -9.45 24.39
#